data_5a5c5ba8392ade2216c091b3a0309aba
#
_entry.id   5a5c5ba8392ade2216c091b3a0309aba
#
_cell.length_a   1.000
_cell.length_b   1.000
_cell.length_c   1.000
_cell.angle_alpha   90.00
_cell.angle_beta   90.00
_cell.angle_gamma   90.00
#
_symmetry.space_group_name_H-M   'P 1'
#
loop_
_entity.id
_entity.type
_entity.pdbx_description
1 polymer ?
#
loop_
_entity_poly.entity_id
_entity_poly.type
_entity_poly.pdbx_seq_one_letter_code
_entity_poly.pdbx_strand_id
1 'polypeptide(L)'
;MRRAALAVRCALVLALAGCRTVPEAGSAGPSPYLRALALPSVGPTPLDWNRLPGRVVLVSFFATWCFPCLAELPTLEALQKEHGPQGFQVVLVGLDLDGTKVLEPFANQYALNFPVLVSDEPMQKGRSAFGLIPSLPCTFLLDKEGQVAGAWQGMAGHSDVSRAVEKLLRR
;
A
#
# COMPACT_ATOMS: atom_id res chain seq x y z
N MET A 1 -51.73 73.13 -1.95
CA MET A 1 -50.55 73.49 -1.16
C MET A 1 -50.31 72.41 -0.12
N ARG A 2 -49.36 71.48 -0.28
CA ARG A 2 -48.69 70.75 0.75
C ARG A 2 -47.72 69.74 0.05
N ARG A 3 -46.47 70.06 0.13
CA ARG A 3 -45.33 69.29 -0.43
C ARG A 3 -45.06 68.07 0.48
N ALA A 4 -45.16 66.86 -0.04
CA ALA A 4 -44.75 65.68 0.66
C ALA A 4 -43.36 65.27 0.16
N ALA A 5 -42.40 65.29 1.05
CA ALA A 5 -40.99 64.87 0.79
C ALA A 5 -40.84 63.34 0.75
N LEU A 6 -40.35 62.86 -0.35
CA LEU A 6 -40.10 61.42 -0.55
C LEU A 6 -38.70 61.13 0.00
N ALA A 7 -38.59 60.42 1.12
CA ALA A 7 -37.33 59.93 1.69
C ALA A 7 -36.89 58.65 1.01
N VAL A 8 -35.82 58.73 0.21
CA VAL A 8 -35.18 57.59 -0.40
C VAL A 8 -34.33 56.88 0.68
N ARG A 9 -34.77 55.72 1.13
CA ARG A 9 -33.97 54.84 1.97
C ARG A 9 -33.04 53.99 1.07
N CYS A 10 -31.75 54.32 1.08
CA CYS A 10 -30.70 53.53 0.46
C CYS A 10 -30.44 52.30 1.34
N ALA A 11 -30.94 51.14 0.95
CA ALA A 11 -30.63 49.87 1.61
C ALA A 11 -29.26 49.39 1.13
N LEU A 12 -28.27 49.48 2.02
CA LEU A 12 -26.92 48.97 1.83
C LEU A 12 -26.95 47.45 1.97
N VAL A 13 -26.95 46.71 0.85
CA VAL A 13 -26.83 45.27 0.84
C VAL A 13 -25.36 44.93 1.06
N LEU A 14 -24.96 44.55 2.30
CA LEU A 14 -23.70 43.94 2.58
C LEU A 14 -23.68 42.53 1.96
N ALA A 15 -23.00 42.35 0.84
CA ALA A 15 -22.65 41.04 0.30
C ALA A 15 -21.60 40.40 1.22
N LEU A 16 -22.05 39.52 2.12
CA LEU A 16 -21.16 38.62 2.84
C LEU A 16 -20.55 37.64 1.81
N ALA A 17 -19.36 37.96 1.32
CA ALA A 17 -18.53 37.04 0.60
C ALA A 17 -18.09 35.93 1.60
N GLY A 18 -18.91 34.90 1.72
CA GLY A 18 -18.56 33.69 2.43
C GLY A 18 -17.37 33.03 1.72
N CYS A 19 -16.17 33.18 2.30
CA CYS A 19 -15.05 32.31 1.95
C CYS A 19 -15.52 30.87 2.14
N ARG A 20 -15.92 30.20 1.04
CA ARG A 20 -15.98 28.75 1.01
C ARG A 20 -14.53 28.29 1.15
N THR A 21 -14.13 27.94 2.35
CA THR A 21 -12.96 27.10 2.57
C THR A 21 -13.22 25.80 1.83
N VAL A 22 -12.58 25.65 0.66
CA VAL A 22 -12.42 24.36 0.01
C VAL A 22 -11.76 23.49 1.07
N PRO A 23 -12.34 22.35 1.48
CA PRO A 23 -11.62 21.44 2.36
C PRO A 23 -10.34 21.08 1.61
N GLU A 24 -9.19 21.54 2.10
CA GLU A 24 -7.91 20.98 1.72
C GLU A 24 -8.06 19.48 1.86
N ALA A 25 -7.80 18.75 0.79
CA ALA A 25 -7.67 17.31 0.85
C ALA A 25 -6.58 17.06 1.88
N GLY A 26 -7.03 16.85 3.13
CA GLY A 26 -6.13 16.64 4.26
C GLY A 26 -5.15 15.58 3.85
N SER A 27 -3.87 15.80 4.10
CA SER A 27 -2.82 14.81 3.98
C SER A 27 -3.19 13.65 4.92
N ALA A 28 -4.06 12.77 4.45
CA ALA A 28 -4.33 11.52 5.12
C ALA A 28 -2.96 10.84 5.18
N GLY A 29 -2.47 10.62 6.40
CA GLY A 29 -1.21 9.90 6.59
C GLY A 29 -1.22 8.57 5.84
N PRO A 30 -0.11 7.83 5.78
CA PRO A 30 -0.04 6.58 5.02
C PRO A 30 -1.24 5.69 5.29
N SER A 31 -1.75 5.01 4.26
CA SER A 31 -2.92 4.12 4.38
C SER A 31 -2.73 3.10 5.51
N PRO A 32 -3.79 2.52 6.07
CA PRO A 32 -3.66 1.50 7.10
C PRO A 32 -2.86 0.27 6.62
N TYR A 33 -2.93 -0.06 5.33
CA TYR A 33 -2.16 -1.14 4.71
C TYR A 33 -0.66 -0.82 4.68
N LEU A 34 -0.29 0.38 4.24
CA LEU A 34 1.12 0.81 4.25
C LEU A 34 1.67 0.90 5.67
N ARG A 35 0.89 1.39 6.66
CA ARG A 35 1.32 1.40 8.07
C ARG A 35 1.55 0.00 8.61
N ALA A 36 0.75 -0.99 8.18
CA ALA A 36 0.92 -2.38 8.60
C ALA A 36 2.22 -3.02 8.08
N LEU A 37 2.91 -2.39 7.11
CA LEU A 37 4.22 -2.81 6.61
C LEU A 37 5.41 -2.18 7.36
N ALA A 38 5.17 -1.40 8.40
CA ALA A 38 6.22 -0.87 9.29
C ALA A 38 6.74 -1.97 10.22
N LEU A 39 7.26 -3.04 9.65
CA LEU A 39 7.74 -4.25 10.32
C LEU A 39 9.27 -4.37 10.19
N PRO A 40 9.92 -5.17 11.06
CA PRO A 40 11.32 -5.49 10.91
C PRO A 40 11.60 -6.12 9.54
N SER A 41 12.65 -5.63 8.88
CA SER A 41 13.13 -6.16 7.60
C SER A 41 14.37 -7.00 7.81
N VAL A 42 14.50 -8.11 7.07
CA VAL A 42 15.65 -9.03 7.10
C VAL A 42 16.22 -9.24 5.69
N GLY A 43 17.47 -9.72 5.64
CA GLY A 43 18.16 -10.02 4.39
C GLY A 43 18.81 -8.79 3.73
N PRO A 44 19.32 -8.97 2.48
CA PRO A 44 20.19 -7.98 1.83
C PRO A 44 19.45 -6.72 1.33
N THR A 45 18.13 -6.77 1.21
CA THR A 45 17.31 -5.68 0.65
C THR A 45 16.37 -5.14 1.71
N PRO A 46 16.80 -4.18 2.58
CA PRO A 46 15.94 -3.63 3.63
C PRO A 46 14.83 -2.77 3.03
N LEU A 47 13.65 -2.77 3.67
CA LEU A 47 12.55 -1.89 3.32
C LEU A 47 12.75 -0.51 3.94
N ASP A 48 12.76 0.54 3.11
CA ASP A 48 12.48 1.89 3.56
C ASP A 48 10.98 2.18 3.37
N TRP A 49 10.20 1.98 4.41
CA TRP A 49 8.75 2.11 4.35
C TRP A 49 8.29 3.56 4.05
N ASN A 50 9.13 4.58 4.34
CA ASN A 50 8.85 5.97 4.02
C ASN A 50 8.82 6.24 2.50
N ARG A 51 9.39 5.34 1.72
CA ARG A 51 9.42 5.41 0.25
C ARG A 51 8.28 4.65 -0.42
N LEU A 52 7.37 4.02 0.35
CA LEU A 52 6.21 3.32 -0.19
C LEU A 52 5.07 4.24 -0.64
N PRO A 53 4.77 5.38 0.04
CA PRO A 53 3.74 6.30 -0.44
C PRO A 53 4.00 6.76 -1.88
N GLY A 54 2.97 6.72 -2.71
CA GLY A 54 3.05 7.05 -4.14
C GLY A 54 3.54 5.91 -5.04
N ARG A 55 3.91 4.75 -4.48
CA ARG A 55 4.27 3.55 -5.23
C ARG A 55 3.10 2.56 -5.33
N VAL A 56 3.10 1.79 -6.40
CA VAL A 56 2.29 0.58 -6.49
C VAL A 56 3.02 -0.52 -5.74
N VAL A 57 2.39 -1.12 -4.73
CA VAL A 57 3.05 -2.08 -3.83
C VAL A 57 2.38 -3.44 -3.93
N LEU A 58 3.16 -4.48 -4.20
CA LEU A 58 2.72 -5.88 -4.16
C LEU A 58 3.18 -6.49 -2.83
N VAL A 59 2.23 -6.85 -1.98
CA VAL A 59 2.50 -7.49 -0.69
C VAL A 59 2.15 -8.97 -0.80
N SER A 60 3.15 -9.86 -0.74
CA SER A 60 2.93 -11.30 -0.77
C SER A 60 3.23 -11.90 0.61
N PHE A 61 2.24 -12.59 1.17
CA PHE A 61 2.34 -13.34 2.42
C PHE A 61 2.81 -14.76 2.14
N PHE A 62 3.84 -15.20 2.85
CA PHE A 62 4.47 -16.49 2.66
C PHE A 62 4.95 -17.11 3.98
N ALA A 63 5.43 -18.35 3.91
CA ALA A 63 6.25 -18.98 4.94
C ALA A 63 7.36 -19.82 4.28
N THR A 64 8.47 -20.01 4.99
CA THR A 64 9.64 -20.73 4.45
C THR A 64 9.37 -22.21 4.12
N TRP A 65 8.37 -22.81 4.75
CA TRP A 65 7.90 -24.18 4.51
C TRP A 65 6.79 -24.29 3.42
N CYS A 66 6.34 -23.16 2.85
CA CYS A 66 5.26 -23.13 1.87
C CYS A 66 5.83 -23.34 0.45
N PHE A 67 5.78 -24.57 -0.07
CA PHE A 67 6.30 -24.89 -1.41
C PHE A 67 5.71 -24.04 -2.55
N PRO A 68 4.38 -23.79 -2.62
CA PRO A 68 3.84 -22.90 -3.64
C PRO A 68 4.37 -21.47 -3.54
N CYS A 69 4.65 -20.99 -2.31
CA CYS A 69 5.24 -19.67 -2.11
C CYS A 69 6.67 -19.60 -2.67
N LEU A 70 7.46 -20.65 -2.45
CA LEU A 70 8.84 -20.73 -2.99
C LEU A 70 8.83 -20.79 -4.52
N ALA A 71 7.87 -21.49 -5.10
CA ALA A 71 7.71 -21.57 -6.56
C ALA A 71 7.28 -20.22 -7.18
N GLU A 72 6.70 -19.30 -6.40
CA GLU A 72 6.30 -17.96 -6.85
C GLU A 72 7.46 -16.95 -6.86
N LEU A 73 8.53 -17.18 -6.08
CA LEU A 73 9.64 -16.22 -5.93
C LEU A 73 10.22 -15.74 -7.26
N PRO A 74 10.51 -16.59 -8.26
CA PRO A 74 11.03 -16.12 -9.54
C PRO A 74 10.07 -15.17 -10.26
N THR A 75 8.75 -15.36 -10.10
CA THR A 75 7.73 -14.47 -10.65
C THR A 75 7.79 -13.10 -9.98
N LEU A 76 7.90 -13.06 -8.64
CA LEU A 76 8.01 -11.82 -7.88
C LEU A 76 9.30 -11.06 -8.22
N GLU A 77 10.44 -11.77 -8.40
CA GLU A 77 11.71 -11.18 -8.80
C GLU A 77 11.62 -10.56 -10.21
N ALA A 78 10.99 -11.27 -11.14
CA ALA A 78 10.77 -10.76 -12.49
C ALA A 78 9.92 -9.48 -12.48
N LEU A 79 8.80 -9.46 -11.73
CA LEU A 79 7.93 -8.30 -11.57
C LEU A 79 8.68 -7.10 -10.94
N GLN A 80 9.48 -7.34 -9.89
CA GLN A 80 10.29 -6.29 -9.25
C GLN A 80 11.32 -5.72 -10.23
N LYS A 81 11.98 -6.57 -11.01
CA LYS A 81 12.97 -6.16 -12.01
C LYS A 81 12.32 -5.34 -13.13
N GLU A 82 11.17 -5.77 -13.61
CA GLU A 82 10.46 -5.17 -14.74
C GLU A 82 9.83 -3.82 -14.37
N HIS A 83 9.12 -3.75 -13.25
CA HIS A 83 8.30 -2.59 -12.89
C HIS A 83 8.91 -1.71 -11.78
N GLY A 84 9.92 -2.21 -11.05
CA GLY A 84 10.58 -1.47 -9.96
C GLY A 84 11.06 -0.07 -10.34
N PRO A 85 11.73 0.12 -11.50
CA PRO A 85 12.15 1.44 -11.97
C PRO A 85 11.00 2.41 -12.27
N GLN A 86 9.79 1.89 -12.47
CA GLN A 86 8.59 2.66 -12.82
C GLN A 86 7.76 3.07 -11.58
N GLY A 87 8.25 2.77 -10.36
CA GLY A 87 7.53 3.10 -9.12
C GLY A 87 6.73 1.93 -8.53
N PHE A 88 7.10 0.70 -8.84
CA PHE A 88 6.57 -0.52 -8.25
C PHE A 88 7.49 -1.05 -7.14
N GLN A 89 6.92 -1.74 -6.16
CA GLN A 89 7.67 -2.40 -5.08
C GLN A 89 7.01 -3.71 -4.68
N VAL A 90 7.77 -4.81 -4.72
CA VAL A 90 7.39 -6.07 -4.07
C VAL A 90 7.82 -6.02 -2.60
N VAL A 91 6.98 -6.49 -1.71
CA VAL A 91 7.26 -6.68 -0.28
C VAL A 91 6.82 -8.09 0.09
N LEU A 92 7.74 -8.91 0.56
CA LEU A 92 7.47 -10.26 1.01
C LEU A 92 7.30 -10.25 2.54
N VAL A 93 6.21 -10.82 3.06
CA VAL A 93 5.92 -10.85 4.50
C VAL A 93 5.88 -12.29 4.99
N GLY A 94 6.85 -12.67 5.83
CA GLY A 94 6.95 -14.01 6.40
C GLY A 94 6.04 -14.18 7.61
N LEU A 95 5.23 -15.24 7.59
CA LEU A 95 4.32 -15.63 8.68
C LEU A 95 4.89 -16.78 9.54
N ASP A 96 6.18 -17.10 9.37
CA ASP A 96 6.86 -18.09 10.20
C ASP A 96 6.84 -17.69 11.67
N LEU A 97 6.43 -18.60 12.56
CA LEU A 97 6.37 -18.35 14.01
C LEU A 97 7.74 -18.13 14.64
N ASP A 98 8.79 -18.74 14.05
CA ASP A 98 10.17 -18.54 14.48
C ASP A 98 10.76 -17.20 14.01
N GLY A 99 10.03 -16.44 13.19
CA GLY A 99 10.33 -15.08 12.78
C GLY A 99 11.73 -14.94 12.18
N THR A 100 12.50 -13.99 12.70
CA THR A 100 13.85 -13.65 12.21
C THR A 100 14.79 -14.88 12.13
N LYS A 101 14.66 -15.85 13.03
CA LYS A 101 15.55 -17.03 13.07
C LYS A 101 15.54 -17.85 11.78
N VAL A 102 14.41 -17.91 11.10
CA VAL A 102 14.26 -18.66 9.84
C VAL A 102 14.20 -17.74 8.63
N LEU A 103 13.64 -16.54 8.77
CA LEU A 103 13.47 -15.60 7.66
C LEU A 103 14.78 -14.92 7.24
N GLU A 104 15.68 -14.62 8.17
CA GLU A 104 16.98 -13.99 7.83
C GLU A 104 17.90 -14.93 7.04
N PRO A 105 18.18 -16.18 7.46
CA PRO A 105 18.95 -17.11 6.64
C PRO A 105 18.26 -17.40 5.30
N PHE A 106 16.93 -17.49 5.27
CA PHE A 106 16.16 -17.64 4.04
C PHE A 106 16.42 -16.47 3.07
N ALA A 107 16.21 -15.23 3.51
CA ALA A 107 16.38 -14.04 2.68
C ALA A 107 17.81 -13.89 2.16
N ASN A 108 18.81 -14.24 2.98
CA ASN A 108 20.21 -14.24 2.60
C ASN A 108 20.54 -15.33 1.56
N GLN A 109 19.99 -16.54 1.72
CA GLN A 109 20.22 -17.65 0.80
C GLN A 109 19.64 -17.39 -0.59
N TYR A 110 18.42 -16.85 -0.66
CA TYR A 110 17.77 -16.54 -1.93
C TYR A 110 18.24 -15.23 -2.56
N ALA A 111 18.93 -14.36 -1.80
CA ALA A 111 19.45 -13.05 -2.25
C ALA A 111 18.38 -12.21 -3.00
N LEU A 112 17.16 -12.18 -2.47
CA LEU A 112 15.99 -11.57 -3.12
C LEU A 112 16.21 -10.08 -3.43
N ASN A 113 15.73 -9.63 -4.58
CA ASN A 113 15.84 -8.25 -5.05
C ASN A 113 14.74 -7.32 -4.51
N PHE A 114 14.02 -7.76 -3.47
CA PHE A 114 12.97 -7.04 -2.76
C PHE A 114 13.02 -7.36 -1.26
N PRO A 115 12.42 -6.50 -0.40
CA PRO A 115 12.45 -6.67 1.05
C PRO A 115 11.65 -7.88 1.52
N VAL A 116 12.17 -8.52 2.57
CA VAL A 116 11.51 -9.56 3.36
C VAL A 116 11.24 -8.99 4.76
N LEU A 117 9.99 -8.99 5.18
CA LEU A 117 9.53 -8.50 6.47
C LEU A 117 9.18 -9.67 7.40
N VAL A 118 9.43 -9.47 8.69
CA VAL A 118 9.01 -10.40 9.74
C VAL A 118 7.67 -9.92 10.29
N SER A 119 6.62 -10.76 10.16
CA SER A 119 5.30 -10.42 10.70
C SER A 119 5.32 -10.31 12.23
N ASP A 120 4.54 -9.39 12.76
CA ASP A 120 4.27 -9.25 14.19
C ASP A 120 3.05 -10.09 14.63
N GLU A 121 2.82 -10.14 15.94
CA GLU A 121 1.71 -10.89 16.51
C GLU A 121 0.32 -10.37 16.07
N PRO A 122 0.05 -9.06 15.95
CA PRO A 122 -1.17 -8.55 15.36
C PRO A 122 -1.42 -9.06 13.93
N MET A 123 -0.40 -9.10 13.09
CA MET A 123 -0.52 -9.58 11.71
C MET A 123 -0.79 -11.08 11.65
N GLN A 124 -0.06 -11.88 12.43
CA GLN A 124 -0.26 -13.33 12.51
C GLN A 124 -1.67 -13.70 13.01
N LYS A 125 -2.26 -12.89 13.90
CA LYS A 125 -3.61 -13.08 14.45
C LYS A 125 -4.71 -12.39 13.64
N GLY A 126 -4.42 -11.88 12.45
CA GLY A 126 -5.41 -11.24 11.57
C GLY A 126 -5.94 -9.90 12.09
N ARG A 127 -5.21 -9.23 13.00
CA ARG A 127 -5.58 -7.91 13.56
C ARG A 127 -4.92 -6.73 12.83
N SER A 128 -4.15 -7.02 11.77
CA SER A 128 -3.62 -5.99 10.88
C SER A 128 -4.68 -5.51 9.87
N ALA A 129 -4.37 -4.47 9.10
CA ALA A 129 -5.23 -4.00 8.03
C ALA A 129 -5.53 -5.07 6.97
N PHE A 130 -4.62 -6.05 6.78
CA PHE A 130 -4.80 -7.16 5.83
C PHE A 130 -5.79 -8.22 6.33
N GLY A 131 -6.21 -8.17 7.59
CA GLY A 131 -7.08 -9.17 8.19
C GLY A 131 -6.40 -10.52 8.39
N LEU A 132 -7.21 -11.58 8.51
CA LEU A 132 -6.71 -12.94 8.58
C LEU A 132 -6.25 -13.42 7.22
N ILE A 133 -5.06 -13.99 7.14
CA ILE A 133 -4.52 -14.63 5.93
C ILE A 133 -4.91 -16.12 5.96
N PRO A 134 -5.90 -16.54 5.16
CA PRO A 134 -6.49 -17.86 5.33
C PRO A 134 -5.66 -18.99 4.70
N SER A 135 -4.81 -18.66 3.74
CA SER A 135 -3.96 -19.61 3.02
C SER A 135 -2.74 -18.92 2.45
N LEU A 136 -1.69 -19.69 2.14
CA LEU A 136 -0.45 -19.20 1.54
C LEU A 136 -0.21 -19.83 0.16
N PRO A 137 0.38 -19.08 -0.80
CA PRO A 137 0.62 -17.64 -0.76
C PRO A 137 -0.68 -16.82 -0.82
N CYS A 138 -0.66 -15.62 -0.25
CA CYS A 138 -1.75 -14.65 -0.38
C CYS A 138 -1.15 -13.29 -0.73
N THR A 139 -1.60 -12.71 -1.83
CA THR A 139 -0.96 -11.52 -2.40
C THR A 139 -1.96 -10.38 -2.54
N PHE A 140 -1.58 -9.19 -2.10
CA PHE A 140 -2.34 -7.95 -2.23
C PHE A 140 -1.58 -6.96 -3.12
N LEU A 141 -2.29 -6.31 -4.01
CA LEU A 141 -1.77 -5.20 -4.81
C LEU A 141 -2.35 -3.89 -4.28
N LEU A 142 -1.49 -3.00 -3.83
CA LEU A 142 -1.88 -1.67 -3.35
C LEU A 142 -1.60 -0.64 -4.45
N ASP A 143 -2.51 0.30 -4.62
CA ASP A 143 -2.34 1.47 -5.50
C ASP A 143 -1.39 2.52 -4.90
N LYS A 144 -1.20 3.64 -5.60
CA LYS A 144 -0.32 4.74 -5.17
C LYS A 144 -0.80 5.44 -3.90
N GLU A 145 -2.10 5.36 -3.60
CA GLU A 145 -2.75 5.83 -2.39
C GLU A 145 -2.63 4.81 -1.24
N GLY A 146 -2.07 3.63 -1.54
CA GLY A 146 -1.90 2.52 -0.60
C GLY A 146 -3.20 1.79 -0.29
N GLN A 147 -4.22 1.87 -1.18
CA GLN A 147 -5.46 1.11 -1.05
C GLN A 147 -5.37 -0.20 -1.81
N VAL A 148 -6.11 -1.23 -1.37
CA VAL A 148 -6.14 -2.52 -2.05
C VAL A 148 -6.85 -2.39 -3.39
N ALA A 149 -6.10 -2.59 -4.48
CA ALA A 149 -6.58 -2.58 -5.86
C ALA A 149 -6.79 -4.00 -6.42
N GLY A 150 -6.18 -5.02 -5.80
CA GLY A 150 -6.32 -6.42 -6.19
C GLY A 150 -5.82 -7.37 -5.10
N ALA A 151 -6.30 -8.61 -5.13
CA ALA A 151 -5.84 -9.67 -4.24
C ALA A 151 -5.93 -11.04 -4.92
N TRP A 152 -4.99 -11.93 -4.61
CA TRP A 152 -4.93 -13.31 -5.10
C TRP A 152 -4.70 -14.26 -3.94
N GLN A 153 -5.42 -15.38 -3.95
CA GLN A 153 -5.16 -16.52 -3.07
C GLN A 153 -4.52 -17.64 -3.89
N GLY A 154 -3.46 -18.26 -3.36
CA GLY A 154 -2.60 -19.15 -4.14
C GLY A 154 -1.67 -18.38 -5.07
N MET A 155 -0.93 -19.11 -5.91
CA MET A 155 0.07 -18.54 -6.80
C MET A 155 -0.55 -17.54 -7.78
N ALA A 156 -0.06 -16.33 -7.79
CA ALA A 156 -0.47 -15.29 -8.74
C ALA A 156 0.34 -15.41 -10.04
N GLY A 157 -0.36 -15.51 -11.18
CA GLY A 157 0.29 -15.61 -12.48
C GLY A 157 0.97 -14.30 -12.86
N HIS A 158 2.21 -14.37 -13.39
CA HIS A 158 3.00 -13.21 -13.81
C HIS A 158 2.18 -12.25 -14.72
N SER A 159 1.54 -12.77 -15.76
CA SER A 159 0.80 -11.96 -16.74
C SER A 159 -0.39 -11.20 -16.13
N ASP A 160 -1.06 -11.80 -15.15
CA ASP A 160 -2.23 -11.18 -14.53
C ASP A 160 -1.81 -10.07 -13.56
N VAL A 161 -0.77 -10.32 -12.77
CA VAL A 161 -0.19 -9.33 -11.86
C VAL A 161 0.45 -8.19 -12.65
N SER A 162 1.28 -8.48 -13.66
CA SER A 162 1.94 -7.46 -14.49
C SER A 162 0.91 -6.52 -15.14
N ARG A 163 -0.15 -7.06 -15.72
CA ARG A 163 -1.24 -6.26 -16.30
C ARG A 163 -1.93 -5.35 -15.29
N ALA A 164 -2.16 -5.86 -14.06
CA ALA A 164 -2.74 -5.07 -12.98
C ALA A 164 -1.81 -3.95 -12.52
N VAL A 165 -0.51 -4.26 -12.35
CA VAL A 165 0.55 -3.30 -12.00
C VAL A 165 0.64 -2.18 -13.03
N GLU A 166 0.77 -2.53 -14.33
CA GLU A 166 0.83 -1.55 -15.42
C GLU A 166 -0.37 -0.59 -15.43
N LYS A 167 -1.58 -1.13 -15.20
CA LYS A 167 -2.79 -0.30 -15.12
C LYS A 167 -2.71 0.75 -14.00
N LEU A 168 -2.12 0.40 -12.86
CA LEU A 168 -1.96 1.30 -11.72
C LEU A 168 -0.81 2.28 -11.91
N LEU A 169 0.29 1.86 -12.55
CA LEU A 169 1.43 2.74 -12.83
C LEU A 169 1.08 3.88 -13.79
N ARG A 170 0.15 3.64 -14.74
CA ARG A 170 -0.33 4.64 -15.72
C ARG A 170 -1.31 5.68 -15.14
N ARG A 171 -1.83 5.49 -13.95
CA ARG A 171 -2.69 6.44 -13.22
C ARG A 171 -1.82 7.42 -12.42
#